data_8a17a9108954f58fc88437cb8f2e1002
#
_entry.id   8a17a9108954f58fc88437cb8f2e1002
#
_cell.length_a   1.000
_cell.length_b   1.000
_cell.length_c   1.000
_cell.angle_alpha   90.00
_cell.angle_beta   90.00
_cell.angle_gamma   90.00
#
_symmetry.space_group_name_H-M   'P 1'
#
loop_
_entity.id
_entity.type
_entity.pdbx_description
1 polymer ?
#
loop_
_entity_poly.entity_id
_entity_poly.type
_entity_poly.pdbx_seq_one_letter_code
_entity_poly.pdbx_strand_id
1 'polypeptide(L)'
;MLTLFVVACSPKEESIYIITTNDMHATIDAFPKLATIVKEYERRGTVLLADSGDRVSGNAYVDDAEEAGVPIIELMNAVGYDVVTVGNHEFDKGHEVLNTMVERSEFKWVAANVGCKQPSPKFEPYATFDIEGIKIGFVGVVTTENEGFPLGRRAAYEEFTFENDYDSALSTCQAIAPEHDFVVLLSHMGYDMDLNFAKSENNGCDWVAGAHSHDLKNELVGTTQITQNNKNLRYVTIAKLSIVEGEITAVEYERIDTSSIDEDSATRELVEKIKLSDPTLNEVVATANADATHDGVANLTVEALAHYPYPNGFVPEITFYHFGGVRTSELKKGDVRRVDILNNDPFLSTIYLGEMTPAQMRKFIIDKYNSGTPERPDKESHYPYFRSDIKYEIILDEKGDATDIKFELDEDKKYRVAMGNYIAESYIDKELVSSALYDTNISVREAMLHYVSTLTEGYTPDNTIHQTEVKPTK
;
A
#
# COMPACT_ATOMS: atom_id res chain seq x y z
N MET A 1 -3.13 64.95 -35.20
CA MET A 1 -2.82 64.33 -33.88
C MET A 1 -3.15 62.82 -33.99
N LEU A 2 -2.13 61.98 -34.22
CA LEU A 2 -2.30 60.55 -34.43
C LEU A 2 -2.19 59.89 -33.07
N THR A 3 -3.30 59.36 -32.52
CA THR A 3 -3.31 58.63 -31.26
C THR A 3 -2.88 57.21 -31.56
N LEU A 4 -1.65 56.85 -31.20
CA LEU A 4 -1.19 55.46 -31.18
C LEU A 4 -1.91 54.71 -30.05
N PHE A 5 -2.81 53.80 -30.41
CA PHE A 5 -3.29 52.78 -29.48
C PHE A 5 -2.19 51.71 -29.36
N VAL A 6 -1.44 51.72 -28.28
CA VAL A 6 -0.62 50.59 -27.85
C VAL A 6 -1.60 49.57 -27.28
N VAL A 7 -1.93 48.55 -28.07
CA VAL A 7 -2.58 47.35 -27.54
C VAL A 7 -1.51 46.63 -26.71
N ALA A 8 -1.55 46.82 -25.40
CA ALA A 8 -0.79 45.96 -24.49
C ALA A 8 -1.36 44.54 -24.62
N CYS A 9 -0.63 43.66 -25.30
CA CYS A 9 -0.91 42.24 -25.26
C CYS A 9 -0.58 41.80 -23.83
N SER A 10 -1.57 41.36 -23.06
CA SER A 10 -1.31 40.73 -21.78
C SER A 10 -0.41 39.50 -22.03
N PRO A 11 0.63 39.30 -21.22
CA PRO A 11 1.48 38.11 -21.39
C PRO A 11 0.59 36.85 -21.36
N LYS A 12 0.88 35.91 -22.25
CA LYS A 12 0.16 34.62 -22.29
C LYS A 12 0.53 33.85 -21.05
N GLU A 13 -0.45 33.54 -20.22
CA GLU A 13 -0.28 32.64 -19.11
C GLU A 13 -0.27 31.21 -19.65
N GLU A 14 0.77 30.46 -19.35
CA GLU A 14 0.90 29.02 -19.63
C GLU A 14 0.81 28.25 -18.32
N SER A 15 0.40 27.00 -18.38
CA SER A 15 0.26 26.17 -17.20
C SER A 15 0.92 24.82 -17.40
N ILE A 16 1.68 24.41 -16.39
CA ILE A 16 2.17 23.05 -16.25
C ILE A 16 1.38 22.40 -15.10
N TYR A 17 0.88 21.20 -15.33
CA TYR A 17 0.15 20.42 -14.35
C TYR A 17 1.00 19.22 -13.94
N ILE A 18 1.21 19.04 -12.63
CA ILE A 18 1.84 17.85 -12.09
C ILE A 18 0.75 17.08 -11.37
N ILE A 19 0.46 15.86 -11.82
CA ILE A 19 -0.53 14.96 -11.22
C ILE A 19 0.22 13.88 -10.45
N THR A 20 -0.14 13.67 -9.17
CA THR A 20 0.51 12.65 -8.35
C THR A 20 -0.47 11.58 -7.87
N THR A 21 0.01 10.35 -7.88
CA THR A 21 -0.63 9.16 -7.30
C THR A 21 0.29 8.51 -6.27
N ASN A 22 -0.26 7.63 -5.45
CA ASN A 22 0.48 6.84 -4.47
C ASN A 22 -0.35 5.63 -4.03
N ASP A 23 0.33 4.59 -3.51
CA ASP A 23 -0.29 3.44 -2.84
C ASP A 23 -1.46 2.84 -3.67
N MET A 24 -1.21 2.59 -4.96
CA MET A 24 -2.23 2.06 -5.86
C MET A 24 -2.64 0.64 -5.52
N HIS A 25 -1.72 -0.18 -4.95
CA HIS A 25 -1.94 -1.55 -4.55
C HIS A 25 -2.70 -2.35 -5.62
N ALA A 26 -2.18 -2.31 -6.86
CA ALA A 26 -2.72 -3.03 -8.01
C ALA A 26 -4.21 -2.75 -8.32
N THR A 27 -4.73 -1.57 -7.96
CA THR A 27 -6.12 -1.17 -8.20
C THR A 27 -6.35 -0.80 -9.67
N ILE A 28 -6.36 -1.81 -10.55
CA ILE A 28 -6.50 -1.63 -12.00
C ILE A 28 -7.82 -1.00 -12.42
N ASP A 29 -8.91 -1.24 -11.69
CA ASP A 29 -10.26 -0.74 -12.02
C ASP A 29 -10.41 0.79 -11.90
N ALA A 30 -9.50 1.47 -11.24
CA ALA A 30 -9.52 2.93 -11.12
C ALA A 30 -8.76 3.65 -12.26
N PHE A 31 -7.93 2.94 -13.02
CA PHE A 31 -7.15 3.53 -14.12
C PHE A 31 -8.00 4.19 -15.21
N PRO A 32 -9.17 3.69 -15.60
CA PRO A 32 -10.02 4.39 -16.58
C PRO A 32 -10.45 5.79 -16.11
N LYS A 33 -10.63 5.98 -14.81
CA LYS A 33 -10.96 7.29 -14.22
C LYS A 33 -9.77 8.22 -14.17
N LEU A 34 -8.59 7.69 -13.80
CA LEU A 34 -7.33 8.43 -13.86
C LEU A 34 -7.04 8.91 -15.28
N ALA A 35 -7.21 8.04 -16.29
CA ALA A 35 -7.03 8.40 -17.70
C ALA A 35 -7.94 9.56 -18.13
N THR A 36 -9.19 9.59 -17.64
CA THR A 36 -10.10 10.71 -17.90
C THR A 36 -9.56 12.01 -17.31
N ILE A 37 -9.06 11.99 -16.07
CA ILE A 37 -8.47 13.16 -15.42
C ILE A 37 -7.24 13.63 -16.21
N VAL A 38 -6.30 12.76 -16.53
CA VAL A 38 -5.07 13.12 -17.26
C VAL A 38 -5.43 13.78 -18.59
N LYS A 39 -6.29 13.17 -19.42
CA LYS A 39 -6.75 13.71 -20.70
C LYS A 39 -7.46 15.07 -20.56
N GLU A 40 -8.13 15.32 -19.44
CA GLU A 40 -8.75 16.63 -19.20
C GLU A 40 -7.69 17.71 -18.98
N TYR A 41 -6.64 17.41 -18.19
CA TYR A 41 -5.57 18.37 -17.92
C TYR A 41 -4.62 18.56 -19.10
N GLU A 42 -4.36 17.54 -19.91
CA GLU A 42 -3.61 17.65 -21.18
C GLU A 42 -4.24 18.67 -22.16
N ARG A 43 -5.57 18.82 -22.14
CA ARG A 43 -6.24 19.85 -22.96
C ARG A 43 -6.04 21.27 -22.43
N ARG A 44 -5.59 21.42 -21.18
CA ARG A 44 -5.40 22.71 -20.51
C ARG A 44 -3.95 23.18 -20.52
N GLY A 45 -2.98 22.26 -20.63
CA GLY A 45 -1.56 22.56 -20.64
C GLY A 45 -0.70 21.30 -20.65
N THR A 46 0.59 21.46 -20.41
CA THR A 46 1.52 20.33 -20.29
C THR A 46 1.27 19.59 -18.98
N VAL A 47 1.21 18.27 -19.02
CA VAL A 47 1.02 17.39 -17.84
C VAL A 47 2.29 16.60 -17.59
N LEU A 48 2.70 16.49 -16.32
CA LEU A 48 3.64 15.48 -15.82
C LEU A 48 2.89 14.61 -14.83
N LEU A 49 2.92 13.29 -15.04
CA LEU A 49 2.25 12.32 -14.19
C LEU A 49 3.28 11.53 -13.39
N ALA A 50 3.19 11.60 -12.05
CA ALA A 50 4.15 11.02 -11.13
C ALA A 50 3.50 10.07 -10.12
N ASP A 51 4.28 9.09 -9.61
CA ASP A 51 3.79 8.15 -8.59
C ASP A 51 4.81 7.95 -7.46
N SER A 52 4.30 7.95 -6.23
CA SER A 52 5.11 7.84 -5.02
C SER A 52 5.24 6.41 -4.45
N GLY A 53 5.05 5.37 -5.30
CA GLY A 53 5.33 3.98 -4.95
C GLY A 53 4.12 3.17 -4.46
N ASP A 54 4.36 1.89 -4.17
CA ASP A 54 3.37 0.88 -3.80
C ASP A 54 2.27 0.71 -4.85
N ARG A 55 2.69 0.47 -6.10
CA ARG A 55 1.75 0.22 -7.20
C ARG A 55 1.31 -1.22 -7.32
N VAL A 56 2.06 -2.17 -6.78
CA VAL A 56 1.76 -3.62 -6.76
C VAL A 56 1.26 -4.09 -5.39
N SER A 57 1.04 -5.38 -5.23
CA SER A 57 0.61 -6.04 -3.97
C SER A 57 -0.80 -5.63 -3.52
N GLY A 58 -1.81 -6.16 -4.22
CA GLY A 58 -3.22 -5.95 -3.89
C GLY A 58 -4.21 -6.64 -4.82
N ASN A 59 -3.77 -7.16 -5.98
CA ASN A 59 -4.69 -7.74 -6.95
C ASN A 59 -4.01 -8.85 -7.77
N ALA A 60 -4.55 -10.06 -7.70
CA ALA A 60 -4.00 -11.23 -8.38
C ALA A 60 -3.91 -11.08 -9.91
N TYR A 61 -4.75 -10.27 -10.56
CA TYR A 61 -4.61 -9.96 -11.99
C TYR A 61 -3.29 -9.26 -12.32
N VAL A 62 -2.65 -8.62 -11.34
CA VAL A 62 -1.34 -7.97 -11.47
C VAL A 62 -0.25 -8.82 -10.84
N ASP A 63 -0.53 -9.25 -9.59
CA ASP A 63 0.50 -9.85 -8.74
C ASP A 63 0.81 -11.30 -9.13
N ASP A 64 -0.17 -12.03 -9.67
CA ASP A 64 -0.03 -13.43 -10.07
C ASP A 64 -0.06 -13.61 -11.59
N ALA A 65 0.08 -12.53 -12.36
CA ALA A 65 0.23 -12.58 -13.81
C ALA A 65 1.50 -13.37 -14.21
N GLU A 66 1.56 -13.88 -15.44
CA GLU A 66 2.72 -14.58 -15.98
C GLU A 66 4.01 -13.75 -15.83
N GLU A 67 3.93 -12.44 -16.11
CA GLU A 67 4.95 -11.45 -15.76
C GLU A 67 4.37 -10.58 -14.63
N ALA A 68 4.60 -10.99 -13.38
CA ALA A 68 4.05 -10.30 -12.22
C ALA A 68 4.41 -8.81 -12.21
N GLY A 69 3.44 -7.95 -11.88
CA GLY A 69 3.58 -6.50 -11.88
C GLY A 69 3.46 -5.84 -13.28
N VAL A 70 3.71 -6.57 -14.38
CA VAL A 70 3.66 -5.99 -15.73
C VAL A 70 2.28 -5.45 -16.11
N PRO A 71 1.15 -6.08 -15.78
CA PRO A 71 -0.16 -5.54 -16.14
C PRO A 71 -0.44 -4.11 -15.65
N ILE A 72 0.04 -3.74 -14.44
CA ILE A 72 -0.13 -2.36 -13.97
C ILE A 72 0.84 -1.41 -14.68
N ILE A 73 2.05 -1.86 -15.03
CA ILE A 73 3.00 -1.08 -15.84
C ILE A 73 2.40 -0.78 -17.23
N GLU A 74 1.74 -1.75 -17.87
CA GLU A 74 1.03 -1.51 -19.15
C GLU A 74 -0.05 -0.45 -19.02
N LEU A 75 -0.81 -0.44 -17.93
CA LEU A 75 -1.80 0.61 -17.65
C LEU A 75 -1.14 1.96 -17.39
N MET A 76 -0.04 2.00 -16.64
CA MET A 76 0.72 3.23 -16.38
C MET A 76 1.32 3.80 -17.67
N ASN A 77 1.90 2.96 -18.54
CA ASN A 77 2.38 3.38 -19.87
C ASN A 77 1.22 3.95 -20.72
N ALA A 78 0.07 3.27 -20.73
CA ALA A 78 -1.10 3.69 -21.50
C ALA A 78 -1.71 5.02 -21.02
N VAL A 79 -1.60 5.33 -19.73
CA VAL A 79 -2.10 6.61 -19.17
C VAL A 79 -1.04 7.71 -19.29
N GLY A 80 0.23 7.37 -19.49
CA GLY A 80 1.31 8.33 -19.76
C GLY A 80 2.05 8.80 -18.50
N TYR A 81 2.44 7.88 -17.61
CA TYR A 81 3.32 8.24 -16.50
C TYR A 81 4.69 8.69 -17.01
N ASP A 82 5.30 9.64 -16.30
CA ASP A 82 6.60 10.24 -16.63
C ASP A 82 7.69 9.83 -15.65
N VAL A 83 7.37 9.77 -14.35
CA VAL A 83 8.35 9.49 -13.29
C VAL A 83 7.69 8.83 -12.09
N VAL A 84 8.40 7.87 -11.49
CA VAL A 84 7.93 7.14 -10.32
C VAL A 84 9.07 6.87 -9.33
N THR A 85 8.74 6.76 -8.05
CA THR A 85 9.67 6.15 -7.07
C THR A 85 9.25 4.72 -6.74
N VAL A 86 10.05 3.99 -6.00
CA VAL A 86 9.70 2.69 -5.42
C VAL A 86 9.05 2.88 -4.06
N GLY A 87 8.06 2.05 -3.72
CA GLY A 87 7.62 1.81 -2.35
C GLY A 87 8.18 0.48 -1.83
N ASN A 88 7.75 0.05 -0.65
CA ASN A 88 8.21 -1.21 -0.07
C ASN A 88 7.63 -2.43 -0.80
N HIS A 89 6.45 -2.32 -1.38
CA HIS A 89 5.79 -3.43 -2.08
C HIS A 89 6.37 -3.73 -3.45
N GLU A 90 7.11 -2.83 -4.08
CA GLU A 90 7.81 -3.13 -5.33
C GLU A 90 8.84 -4.26 -5.17
N PHE A 91 9.31 -4.49 -3.95
CA PHE A 91 10.29 -5.53 -3.65
C PHE A 91 9.66 -6.89 -3.28
N ASP A 92 8.37 -6.97 -2.99
CA ASP A 92 7.70 -8.16 -2.43
C ASP A 92 8.01 -9.47 -3.18
N LYS A 93 8.11 -9.39 -4.50
CA LYS A 93 8.40 -10.54 -5.37
C LYS A 93 9.88 -10.66 -5.78
N GLY A 94 10.73 -9.85 -5.13
CA GLY A 94 12.18 -9.90 -5.31
C GLY A 94 12.68 -9.19 -6.55
N HIS A 95 13.98 -9.30 -6.72
CA HIS A 95 14.77 -8.57 -7.71
C HIS A 95 14.31 -8.76 -9.16
N GLU A 96 14.09 -10.00 -9.60
CA GLU A 96 13.77 -10.30 -11.00
C GLU A 96 12.43 -9.66 -11.45
N VAL A 97 11.43 -9.69 -10.58
CA VAL A 97 10.13 -9.09 -10.88
C VAL A 97 10.24 -7.56 -10.94
N LEU A 98 10.94 -6.94 -9.98
CA LEU A 98 11.16 -5.49 -10.03
C LEU A 98 11.97 -5.08 -11.26
N ASN A 99 13.01 -5.85 -11.63
CA ASN A 99 13.76 -5.58 -12.84
C ASN A 99 12.87 -5.66 -14.09
N THR A 100 12.00 -6.66 -14.20
CA THR A 100 11.06 -6.80 -15.31
C THR A 100 10.11 -5.60 -15.38
N MET A 101 9.56 -5.15 -14.25
CA MET A 101 8.72 -3.94 -14.21
C MET A 101 9.46 -2.70 -14.72
N VAL A 102 10.72 -2.51 -14.30
CA VAL A 102 11.55 -1.39 -14.76
C VAL A 102 11.81 -1.46 -16.27
N GLU A 103 12.15 -2.64 -16.79
CA GLU A 103 12.42 -2.85 -18.24
C GLU A 103 11.17 -2.65 -19.12
N ARG A 104 9.96 -2.93 -18.59
CA ARG A 104 8.69 -2.76 -19.30
C ARG A 104 8.14 -1.34 -19.23
N SER A 105 8.71 -0.48 -18.36
CA SER A 105 8.24 0.89 -18.16
C SER A 105 8.72 1.83 -19.26
N GLU A 106 7.84 2.73 -19.70
CA GLU A 106 8.15 3.83 -20.62
C GLU A 106 8.46 5.14 -19.86
N PHE A 107 8.49 5.10 -18.52
CA PHE A 107 8.72 6.22 -17.60
C PHE A 107 10.00 6.02 -16.77
N LYS A 108 10.45 7.11 -16.11
CA LYS A 108 11.67 7.09 -15.31
C LYS A 108 11.39 6.56 -13.89
N TRP A 109 12.31 5.75 -13.38
CA TRP A 109 12.34 5.33 -11.99
C TRP A 109 13.42 6.09 -11.24
N VAL A 110 13.05 6.69 -10.10
CA VAL A 110 13.97 7.43 -9.23
C VAL A 110 13.94 6.89 -7.81
N ALA A 111 15.12 6.69 -7.19
CA ALA A 111 15.23 6.31 -5.79
C ALA A 111 16.63 6.68 -5.26
N ALA A 112 16.73 7.74 -4.47
CA ALA A 112 17.99 8.29 -4.01
C ALA A 112 18.67 7.42 -2.94
N ASN A 113 17.90 6.56 -2.24
CA ASN A 113 18.40 5.72 -1.15
C ASN A 113 18.46 4.22 -1.49
N VAL A 114 18.24 3.83 -2.75
CA VAL A 114 18.24 2.42 -3.16
C VAL A 114 19.37 2.12 -4.11
N GLY A 115 20.22 1.18 -3.74
CA GLY A 115 21.23 0.57 -4.60
C GLY A 115 20.87 -0.87 -4.95
N CYS A 116 21.32 -1.35 -6.13
CA CYS A 116 21.21 -2.75 -6.53
C CYS A 116 22.59 -3.37 -6.67
N LYS A 117 22.80 -4.58 -6.12
CA LYS A 117 24.04 -5.34 -6.22
C LYS A 117 24.23 -5.95 -7.61
N GLN A 118 23.12 -6.13 -8.34
CA GLN A 118 23.10 -6.61 -9.72
C GLN A 118 23.27 -5.44 -10.71
N PRO A 119 23.59 -5.69 -11.98
CA PRO A 119 23.72 -4.65 -13.01
C PRO A 119 22.43 -3.84 -13.24
N SER A 120 21.28 -4.42 -12.95
CA SER A 120 19.93 -3.81 -13.06
C SER A 120 18.98 -4.39 -12.00
N PRO A 121 17.89 -3.69 -11.61
CA PRO A 121 17.55 -2.35 -12.07
C PRO A 121 18.51 -1.30 -11.52
N LYS A 122 18.60 -0.16 -12.23
CA LYS A 122 19.31 1.03 -11.73
C LYS A 122 18.31 2.14 -11.52
N PHE A 123 18.38 2.77 -10.35
CA PHE A 123 17.59 3.93 -10.02
C PHE A 123 18.50 5.16 -10.01
N GLU A 124 18.11 6.19 -10.75
CA GLU A 124 18.73 7.50 -10.59
C GLU A 124 18.18 8.16 -9.32
N PRO A 125 18.98 8.95 -8.60
CA PRO A 125 18.49 9.61 -7.38
C PRO A 125 17.36 10.60 -7.64
N TYR A 126 17.35 11.20 -8.83
CA TYR A 126 16.33 12.15 -9.29
C TYR A 126 16.21 12.15 -10.80
N ALA A 127 15.14 12.76 -11.29
CA ALA A 127 14.93 13.04 -12.72
C ALA A 127 14.60 14.53 -12.93
N THR A 128 15.09 15.09 -14.03
CA THR A 128 14.76 16.45 -14.46
C THR A 128 13.89 16.44 -15.70
N PHE A 129 12.87 17.28 -15.71
CA PHE A 129 12.03 17.61 -16.87
C PHE A 129 12.17 19.10 -17.18
N ASP A 130 12.59 19.43 -18.39
CA ASP A 130 12.67 20.80 -18.88
C ASP A 130 11.47 21.06 -19.80
N ILE A 131 10.53 21.85 -19.32
CA ILE A 131 9.32 22.22 -20.04
C ILE A 131 9.40 23.70 -20.41
N GLU A 132 9.77 23.96 -21.65
CA GLU A 132 9.90 25.33 -22.20
C GLU A 132 10.82 26.24 -21.36
N GLY A 133 11.87 25.67 -20.76
CA GLY A 133 12.85 26.37 -19.94
C GLY A 133 12.56 26.31 -18.44
N ILE A 134 11.40 25.82 -18.00
CA ILE A 134 11.09 25.55 -16.60
C ILE A 134 11.61 24.17 -16.24
N LYS A 135 12.56 24.11 -15.32
CA LYS A 135 13.18 22.86 -14.85
C LYS A 135 12.50 22.33 -13.60
N ILE A 136 11.89 21.16 -13.72
CA ILE A 136 11.21 20.48 -12.61
C ILE A 136 12.03 19.25 -12.23
N GLY A 137 12.46 19.17 -10.97
CA GLY A 137 13.21 18.05 -10.40
C GLY A 137 12.28 17.11 -9.61
N PHE A 138 12.41 15.79 -9.82
CA PHE A 138 11.72 14.78 -9.03
C PHE A 138 12.75 13.92 -8.33
N VAL A 139 12.76 13.94 -7.00
CA VAL A 139 13.59 13.08 -6.15
C VAL A 139 12.73 11.93 -5.65
N GLY A 140 13.25 10.71 -5.58
CA GLY A 140 12.53 9.56 -5.03
C GLY A 140 13.21 8.98 -3.80
N VAL A 141 12.43 8.51 -2.81
CA VAL A 141 12.94 7.74 -1.67
C VAL A 141 11.92 6.72 -1.19
N VAL A 142 12.40 5.61 -0.62
CA VAL A 142 11.59 4.58 0.06
C VAL A 142 11.98 4.49 1.52
N THR A 143 11.00 4.19 2.39
CA THR A 143 11.19 4.04 3.84
C THR A 143 12.30 3.05 4.19
N THR A 144 13.00 3.33 5.29
CA THR A 144 13.98 2.43 5.93
C THR A 144 13.66 2.19 7.40
N GLU A 145 12.38 2.32 7.77
CA GLU A 145 11.90 2.24 9.15
C GLU A 145 12.10 0.87 9.82
N ASN A 146 12.23 -0.20 9.04
CA ASN A 146 12.42 -1.54 9.55
C ASN A 146 13.92 -1.88 9.68
N GLU A 147 14.58 -1.30 10.70
CA GLU A 147 16.02 -1.51 10.98
C GLU A 147 16.94 -1.25 9.79
N GLY A 148 16.67 -0.16 9.05
CA GLY A 148 17.43 0.25 7.88
C GLY A 148 17.01 -0.43 6.58
N PHE A 149 15.83 -1.05 6.54
CA PHE A 149 15.20 -1.64 5.36
C PHE A 149 13.74 -1.17 5.23
N PRO A 150 13.15 -1.26 4.04
CA PRO A 150 11.72 -1.10 3.88
C PRO A 150 10.94 -2.16 4.69
N LEU A 151 9.66 -1.89 4.95
CA LEU A 151 8.77 -2.85 5.60
C LEU A 151 8.48 -4.02 4.64
N GLY A 152 8.79 -5.25 5.05
CA GLY A 152 8.58 -6.46 4.24
C GLY A 152 9.51 -7.60 4.64
N ARG A 153 9.54 -8.66 3.83
CA ARG A 153 10.38 -9.84 4.10
C ARG A 153 11.84 -9.57 3.76
N ARG A 154 12.76 -9.84 4.68
CA ARG A 154 14.20 -9.64 4.49
C ARG A 154 14.76 -10.33 3.25
N ALA A 155 14.28 -11.52 2.91
CA ALA A 155 14.70 -12.26 1.71
C ALA A 155 14.42 -11.49 0.41
N ALA A 156 13.40 -10.65 0.36
CA ALA A 156 13.09 -9.84 -0.82
C ALA A 156 14.13 -8.75 -1.11
N TYR A 157 14.95 -8.41 -0.13
CA TYR A 157 15.94 -7.32 -0.20
C TYR A 157 17.39 -7.80 -0.40
N GLU A 158 17.65 -9.11 -0.56
CA GLU A 158 19.01 -9.65 -0.62
C GLU A 158 19.87 -9.03 -1.71
N GLU A 159 19.29 -8.66 -2.86
CA GLU A 159 19.99 -8.05 -3.99
C GLU A 159 20.05 -6.51 -3.92
N PHE A 160 19.51 -5.91 -2.88
CA PHE A 160 19.45 -4.46 -2.72
C PHE A 160 20.29 -3.96 -1.55
N THR A 161 20.61 -2.68 -1.58
CA THR A 161 21.17 -1.91 -0.46
C THR A 161 20.34 -0.67 -0.24
N PHE A 162 20.20 -0.26 1.00
CA PHE A 162 19.42 0.91 1.37
C PHE A 162 20.27 1.87 2.21
N GLU A 163 20.22 3.14 1.86
CA GLU A 163 20.73 4.24 2.68
C GLU A 163 19.58 4.83 3.50
N ASN A 164 19.89 5.65 4.50
CA ASN A 164 18.84 6.29 5.29
C ASN A 164 17.96 7.17 4.39
N ASP A 165 16.65 6.95 4.45
CA ASP A 165 15.66 7.60 3.61
C ASP A 165 15.63 9.12 3.79
N TYR A 166 15.55 9.59 5.04
CA TYR A 166 15.51 11.00 5.38
C TYR A 166 16.78 11.76 4.94
N ASP A 167 17.96 11.22 5.26
CA ASP A 167 19.25 11.84 4.90
C ASP A 167 19.44 11.89 3.38
N SER A 168 19.02 10.84 2.67
CA SER A 168 19.09 10.77 1.20
C SER A 168 18.12 11.76 0.55
N ALA A 169 16.88 11.88 1.06
CA ALA A 169 15.92 12.87 0.61
C ALA A 169 16.49 14.29 0.80
N LEU A 170 16.94 14.61 2.01
CA LEU A 170 17.44 15.94 2.35
C LEU A 170 18.65 16.33 1.50
N SER A 171 19.66 15.46 1.43
CA SER A 171 20.89 15.76 0.69
C SER A 171 20.64 15.89 -0.82
N THR A 172 19.77 15.06 -1.39
CA THR A 172 19.46 15.09 -2.83
C THR A 172 18.64 16.32 -3.19
N CYS A 173 17.57 16.63 -2.44
CA CYS A 173 16.77 17.84 -2.68
C CYS A 173 17.62 19.11 -2.56
N GLN A 174 18.46 19.23 -1.52
CA GLN A 174 19.37 20.37 -1.37
C GLN A 174 20.38 20.50 -2.51
N ALA A 175 20.86 19.38 -3.05
CA ALA A 175 21.84 19.38 -4.13
C ALA A 175 21.25 19.86 -5.46
N ILE A 176 20.00 19.52 -5.76
CA ILE A 176 19.38 19.87 -7.05
C ILE A 176 18.63 21.20 -7.04
N ALA A 177 18.18 21.68 -5.87
CA ALA A 177 17.37 22.90 -5.75
C ALA A 177 17.97 24.13 -6.46
N PRO A 178 19.32 24.41 -6.42
CA PRO A 178 19.89 25.57 -7.09
C PRO A 178 19.79 25.54 -8.62
N GLU A 179 19.52 24.39 -9.23
CA GLU A 179 19.49 24.20 -10.69
C GLU A 179 18.07 23.94 -11.22
N HIS A 180 17.05 23.96 -10.34
CA HIS A 180 15.65 23.68 -10.67
C HIS A 180 14.74 24.82 -10.22
N ASP A 181 13.68 25.06 -10.99
CA ASP A 181 12.65 26.08 -10.70
C ASP A 181 11.57 25.51 -9.76
N PHE A 182 11.41 24.18 -9.71
CA PHE A 182 10.48 23.48 -8.82
C PHE A 182 11.00 22.07 -8.50
N VAL A 183 11.00 21.70 -7.22
CA VAL A 183 11.48 20.40 -6.76
C VAL A 183 10.38 19.62 -6.04
N VAL A 184 10.09 18.43 -6.53
CA VAL A 184 9.12 17.49 -5.97
C VAL A 184 9.85 16.31 -5.34
N LEU A 185 9.57 16.01 -4.08
CA LEU A 185 9.99 14.78 -3.42
C LEU A 185 8.84 13.75 -3.55
N LEU A 186 9.06 12.70 -4.33
CA LEU A 186 8.22 11.50 -4.35
C LEU A 186 8.61 10.64 -3.14
N SER A 187 7.88 10.81 -2.04
CA SER A 187 8.25 10.22 -0.75
C SER A 187 7.43 8.98 -0.45
N HIS A 188 8.11 7.87 -0.24
CA HIS A 188 7.51 6.68 0.33
C HIS A 188 8.00 6.44 1.77
N MET A 189 8.12 7.52 2.58
CA MET A 189 8.59 7.46 3.97
C MET A 189 7.46 7.44 5.00
N GLY A 190 6.23 7.78 4.59
CA GLY A 190 5.09 7.99 5.47
C GLY A 190 4.98 9.42 6.02
N TYR A 191 3.76 9.80 6.37
CA TYR A 191 3.42 11.19 6.72
C TYR A 191 4.25 11.79 7.85
N ASP A 192 4.55 11.02 8.91
CA ASP A 192 5.30 11.55 10.05
C ASP A 192 6.74 11.95 9.65
N MET A 193 7.37 11.17 8.75
CA MET A 193 8.69 11.48 8.21
C MET A 193 8.61 12.64 7.21
N ASP A 194 7.58 12.69 6.37
CA ASP A 194 7.31 13.80 5.44
C ASP A 194 7.14 15.12 6.20
N LEU A 195 6.42 15.08 7.32
CA LEU A 195 6.22 16.24 8.20
C LEU A 195 7.55 16.69 8.85
N ASN A 196 8.39 15.76 9.28
CA ASN A 196 9.71 16.07 9.82
C ASN A 196 10.62 16.68 8.75
N PHE A 197 10.60 16.12 7.54
CA PHE A 197 11.34 16.64 6.40
C PHE A 197 10.91 18.07 6.04
N ALA A 198 9.61 18.33 5.92
CA ALA A 198 9.09 19.66 5.58
C ALA A 198 9.39 20.73 6.65
N LYS A 199 9.52 20.33 7.93
CA LYS A 199 9.94 21.23 9.03
C LYS A 199 11.43 21.57 9.01
N SER A 200 12.24 20.86 8.24
CA SER A 200 13.68 21.13 8.15
C SER A 200 13.95 22.44 7.42
N GLU A 201 14.79 23.27 7.99
CA GLU A 201 15.22 24.50 7.32
C GLU A 201 16.02 24.17 6.06
N ASN A 202 15.69 24.86 4.96
CA ASN A 202 16.36 24.69 3.67
C ASN A 202 16.37 23.24 3.15
N ASN A 203 15.25 22.54 3.25
CA ASN A 203 15.16 21.16 2.77
C ASN A 203 15.31 21.03 1.23
N GLY A 204 15.21 22.13 0.49
CA GLY A 204 15.44 22.18 -0.95
C GLY A 204 14.25 21.66 -1.79
N CYS A 205 13.07 21.50 -1.19
CA CYS A 205 11.91 20.91 -1.83
C CYS A 205 10.70 21.83 -1.71
N ASP A 206 9.97 22.01 -2.83
CA ASP A 206 8.74 22.81 -2.88
C ASP A 206 7.52 21.96 -2.52
N TRP A 207 7.54 20.68 -2.90
CA TRP A 207 6.42 19.78 -2.71
C TRP A 207 6.87 18.36 -2.33
N VAL A 208 6.32 17.82 -1.25
CA VAL A 208 6.38 16.41 -0.87
C VAL A 208 5.08 15.73 -1.32
N ALA A 209 5.17 14.89 -2.33
CA ALA A 209 4.12 13.97 -2.73
C ALA A 209 4.32 12.66 -1.95
N GLY A 210 3.66 12.55 -0.80
CA GLY A 210 3.85 11.48 0.18
C GLY A 210 3.04 10.22 -0.13
N ALA A 211 3.44 9.11 0.52
CA ALA A 211 2.86 7.77 0.39
C ALA A 211 3.05 6.93 1.66
N HIS A 212 2.92 5.60 1.58
CA HIS A 212 3.20 4.59 2.59
C HIS A 212 2.19 4.54 3.75
N SER A 213 1.92 5.67 4.38
CA SER A 213 1.04 5.69 5.56
C SER A 213 -0.46 5.73 5.22
N HIS A 214 -0.82 5.81 3.93
CA HIS A 214 -2.19 5.88 3.41
C HIS A 214 -3.02 7.04 3.98
N ASP A 215 -2.37 8.13 4.38
CA ASP A 215 -3.06 9.30 4.93
C ASP A 215 -3.72 10.13 3.81
N LEU A 216 -4.69 10.94 4.17
CA LEU A 216 -5.29 11.94 3.28
C LEU A 216 -4.85 13.32 3.72
N LYS A 217 -3.77 13.85 3.12
CA LYS A 217 -3.12 15.11 3.51
C LYS A 217 -3.09 16.11 2.37
N ASN A 218 -3.20 17.38 2.72
CA ASN A 218 -2.97 18.52 1.85
C ASN A 218 -2.72 19.75 2.73
N GLU A 219 -1.46 20.04 3.03
CA GLU A 219 -1.08 21.10 3.96
C GLU A 219 0.26 21.73 3.60
N LEU A 220 0.40 23.01 3.93
CA LEU A 220 1.64 23.75 3.77
C LEU A 220 2.39 23.79 5.11
N VAL A 221 3.61 23.28 5.13
CA VAL A 221 4.51 23.27 6.31
C VAL A 221 5.76 24.09 5.99
N GLY A 222 5.90 25.25 6.64
CA GLY A 222 6.94 26.21 6.26
C GLY A 222 6.73 26.70 4.81
N THR A 223 7.64 26.36 3.92
CA THR A 223 7.56 26.66 2.48
C THR A 223 7.25 25.41 1.64
N THR A 224 7.14 24.24 2.25
CA THR A 224 6.97 22.97 1.56
C THR A 224 5.53 22.49 1.65
N GLN A 225 4.90 22.25 0.51
CA GLN A 225 3.59 21.61 0.45
C GLN A 225 3.74 20.11 0.73
N ILE A 226 2.85 19.53 1.54
CA ILE A 226 2.73 18.08 1.70
C ILE A 226 1.37 17.65 1.17
N THR A 227 1.34 16.61 0.35
CA THR A 227 0.11 15.94 -0.05
C THR A 227 0.25 14.43 0.06
N GLN A 228 -0.82 13.73 0.43
CA GLN A 228 -0.93 12.29 0.34
C GLN A 228 -2.38 11.92 0.00
N ASN A 229 -2.59 10.95 -0.90
CA ASN A 229 -3.87 10.72 -1.57
C ASN A 229 -4.64 9.50 -1.04
N ASN A 230 -4.44 9.13 0.25
CA ASN A 230 -4.95 7.85 0.76
C ASN A 230 -4.32 6.68 -0.06
N LYS A 231 -5.10 5.72 -0.54
CA LYS A 231 -4.65 4.58 -1.34
C LYS A 231 -5.63 4.23 -2.45
N ASN A 232 -5.27 3.24 -3.28
CA ASN A 232 -6.14 2.60 -4.27
C ASN A 232 -6.71 3.59 -5.30
N LEU A 233 -5.93 4.61 -5.69
CA LEU A 233 -6.35 5.67 -6.62
C LEU A 233 -7.67 6.35 -6.23
N ARG A 234 -8.01 6.37 -4.92
CA ARG A 234 -9.23 7.00 -4.43
C ARG A 234 -9.23 8.50 -4.65
N TYR A 235 -8.05 9.11 -4.53
CA TYR A 235 -7.81 10.52 -4.79
C TYR A 235 -6.55 10.68 -5.64
N VAL A 236 -6.47 11.81 -6.33
CA VAL A 236 -5.25 12.29 -6.99
C VAL A 236 -5.05 13.76 -6.63
N THR A 237 -3.80 14.19 -6.49
CA THR A 237 -3.47 15.61 -6.31
C THR A 237 -2.91 16.17 -7.59
N ILE A 238 -3.30 17.39 -7.91
CA ILE A 238 -2.84 18.15 -9.07
C ILE A 238 -2.21 19.44 -8.56
N ALA A 239 -0.95 19.68 -8.89
CA ALA A 239 -0.32 20.98 -8.75
C ALA A 239 -0.38 21.69 -10.09
N LYS A 240 -0.99 22.88 -10.13
CA LYS A 240 -0.96 23.79 -11.28
C LYS A 240 0.13 24.83 -11.06
N LEU A 241 1.15 24.84 -11.91
CA LEU A 241 2.18 25.86 -11.99
C LEU A 241 1.76 26.88 -13.06
N SER A 242 1.52 28.11 -12.65
CA SER A 242 1.22 29.22 -13.58
C SER A 242 2.51 29.90 -14.02
N ILE A 243 2.76 29.92 -15.32
CA ILE A 243 3.98 30.44 -15.94
C ILE A 243 3.69 31.74 -16.64
N VAL A 244 4.46 32.79 -16.32
CA VAL A 244 4.42 34.08 -16.99
C VAL A 244 5.85 34.50 -17.31
N GLU A 245 6.12 34.80 -18.58
CA GLU A 245 7.44 35.23 -19.05
C GLU A 245 8.60 34.28 -18.72
N GLY A 246 8.30 32.95 -18.62
CA GLY A 246 9.28 31.93 -18.35
C GLY A 246 9.61 31.75 -16.84
N GLU A 247 8.78 32.28 -15.94
CA GLU A 247 8.93 32.14 -14.50
C GLU A 247 7.65 31.58 -13.88
N ILE A 248 7.77 30.73 -12.83
CA ILE A 248 6.64 30.23 -12.04
C ILE A 248 6.14 31.40 -11.15
N THR A 249 4.91 31.85 -11.39
CA THR A 249 4.32 32.98 -10.67
C THR A 249 3.34 32.54 -9.56
N ALA A 250 2.78 31.34 -9.67
CA ALA A 250 1.89 30.75 -8.67
C ALA A 250 1.89 29.22 -8.76
N VAL A 251 1.67 28.58 -7.62
CA VAL A 251 1.41 27.14 -7.53
C VAL A 251 0.13 26.92 -6.75
N GLU A 252 -0.82 26.21 -7.35
CA GLU A 252 -2.13 25.88 -6.75
C GLU A 252 -2.27 24.38 -6.68
N TYR A 253 -2.78 23.87 -5.55
CA TYR A 253 -2.98 22.43 -5.33
C TYR A 253 -4.47 22.12 -5.21
N GLU A 254 -4.93 21.15 -5.99
CA GLU A 254 -6.28 20.62 -5.85
C GLU A 254 -6.25 19.09 -5.72
N ARG A 255 -7.27 18.55 -5.07
CA ARG A 255 -7.47 17.12 -4.92
C ARG A 255 -8.76 16.72 -5.62
N ILE A 256 -8.69 15.68 -6.43
CA ILE A 256 -9.84 15.11 -7.12
C ILE A 256 -10.21 13.76 -6.48
N ASP A 257 -11.48 13.60 -6.12
CA ASP A 257 -12.09 12.32 -5.76
C ASP A 257 -12.46 11.56 -7.04
N THR A 258 -11.78 10.45 -7.27
CA THR A 258 -11.96 9.66 -8.50
C THR A 258 -13.32 8.94 -8.57
N SER A 259 -14.02 8.78 -7.44
CA SER A 259 -15.29 8.02 -7.40
C SER A 259 -16.38 8.60 -8.30
N SER A 260 -16.34 9.92 -8.53
CA SER A 260 -17.33 10.64 -9.34
C SER A 260 -16.89 10.88 -10.80
N ILE A 261 -15.73 10.36 -11.19
CA ILE A 261 -15.17 10.57 -12.52
C ILE A 261 -15.66 9.49 -13.47
N ASP A 262 -16.05 9.90 -14.68
CA ASP A 262 -16.41 8.99 -15.75
C ASP A 262 -15.20 8.20 -16.26
N GLU A 263 -15.42 6.99 -16.73
CA GLU A 263 -14.36 6.11 -17.19
C GLU A 263 -13.97 6.37 -18.64
N ASP A 264 -12.67 6.40 -18.91
CA ASP A 264 -12.13 6.35 -20.27
C ASP A 264 -12.33 4.96 -20.87
N SER A 265 -12.99 4.89 -22.01
CA SER A 265 -13.38 3.61 -22.61
C SER A 265 -12.17 2.79 -23.09
N ALA A 266 -11.14 3.43 -23.63
CA ALA A 266 -9.96 2.71 -24.13
C ALA A 266 -9.17 2.07 -22.97
N THR A 267 -9.03 2.80 -21.87
CA THR A 267 -8.36 2.27 -20.67
C THR A 267 -9.22 1.18 -20.00
N ARG A 268 -10.56 1.29 -20.02
CA ARG A 268 -11.47 0.23 -19.56
C ARG A 268 -11.30 -1.05 -20.38
N GLU A 269 -11.19 -0.95 -21.70
CA GLU A 269 -10.94 -2.11 -22.57
C GLU A 269 -9.61 -2.79 -22.23
N LEU A 270 -8.56 -2.02 -21.90
CA LEU A 270 -7.28 -2.59 -21.47
C LEU A 270 -7.40 -3.32 -20.13
N VAL A 271 -8.11 -2.74 -19.15
CA VAL A 271 -8.40 -3.40 -17.88
C VAL A 271 -9.13 -4.73 -18.08
N GLU A 272 -10.17 -4.75 -18.91
CA GLU A 272 -10.91 -5.99 -19.20
C GLU A 272 -10.02 -7.04 -19.91
N LYS A 273 -9.13 -6.61 -20.81
CA LYS A 273 -8.15 -7.51 -21.44
C LYS A 273 -7.21 -8.12 -20.39
N ILE A 274 -6.72 -7.33 -19.43
CA ILE A 274 -5.89 -7.82 -18.31
C ILE A 274 -6.67 -8.87 -17.51
N LYS A 275 -7.91 -8.59 -17.12
CA LYS A 275 -8.73 -9.54 -16.35
C LYS A 275 -9.01 -10.85 -17.10
N LEU A 276 -9.03 -10.82 -18.42
CA LEU A 276 -9.25 -11.99 -19.25
C LEU A 276 -7.96 -12.75 -19.63
N SER A 277 -6.79 -12.21 -19.30
CA SER A 277 -5.49 -12.83 -19.66
C SER A 277 -5.28 -14.17 -18.94
N ASP A 278 -5.76 -14.30 -17.69
CA ASP A 278 -5.81 -15.57 -16.96
C ASP A 278 -7.26 -15.95 -16.61
N PRO A 279 -7.90 -16.82 -17.41
CA PRO A 279 -9.27 -17.26 -17.14
C PRO A 279 -9.43 -18.01 -15.81
N THR A 280 -8.35 -18.60 -15.26
CA THR A 280 -8.42 -19.36 -14.00
C THR A 280 -8.76 -18.47 -12.82
N LEU A 281 -8.33 -17.22 -12.84
CA LEU A 281 -8.66 -16.23 -11.82
C LEU A 281 -10.16 -15.91 -11.77
N ASN A 282 -10.86 -16.11 -12.88
CA ASN A 282 -12.31 -15.87 -12.99
C ASN A 282 -13.16 -17.10 -12.65
N GLU A 283 -12.55 -18.25 -12.35
CA GLU A 283 -13.29 -19.45 -11.95
C GLU A 283 -14.08 -19.21 -10.66
N VAL A 284 -15.37 -19.59 -10.67
CA VAL A 284 -16.21 -19.59 -9.48
C VAL A 284 -15.79 -20.74 -8.57
N VAL A 285 -15.29 -20.41 -7.38
CA VAL A 285 -14.79 -21.40 -6.40
C VAL A 285 -15.77 -21.65 -5.26
N ALA A 286 -16.72 -20.75 -5.05
CA ALA A 286 -17.78 -20.88 -4.04
C ALA A 286 -18.96 -19.95 -4.37
N THR A 287 -20.03 -20.03 -3.57
CA THR A 287 -21.12 -19.06 -3.56
C THR A 287 -21.26 -18.46 -2.16
N ALA A 288 -21.28 -17.14 -2.04
CA ALA A 288 -21.59 -16.47 -0.78
C ALA A 288 -23.10 -16.30 -0.62
N ASN A 289 -23.66 -16.80 0.48
CA ASN A 289 -25.09 -16.76 0.78
C ASN A 289 -25.57 -15.37 1.25
N ALA A 290 -24.64 -14.53 1.73
CA ALA A 290 -24.86 -13.15 2.13
C ALA A 290 -23.57 -12.35 1.92
N ASP A 291 -23.64 -11.01 2.06
CA ASP A 291 -22.46 -10.15 2.04
C ASP A 291 -21.58 -10.43 3.26
N ALA A 292 -20.28 -10.63 3.04
CA ALA A 292 -19.27 -10.61 4.10
C ALA A 292 -18.67 -9.21 4.20
N THR A 293 -18.66 -8.67 5.43
CA THR A 293 -17.90 -7.46 5.76
C THR A 293 -16.41 -7.80 5.88
N HIS A 294 -15.56 -6.80 6.09
CA HIS A 294 -14.14 -7.02 6.39
C HIS A 294 -13.94 -7.99 7.59
N ASP A 295 -14.78 -7.86 8.64
CA ASP A 295 -14.78 -8.81 9.75
C ASP A 295 -15.18 -10.23 9.33
N GLY A 296 -16.16 -10.36 8.44
CA GLY A 296 -16.59 -11.63 7.88
C GLY A 296 -15.48 -12.29 7.06
N VAL A 297 -14.74 -11.53 6.26
CA VAL A 297 -13.58 -12.05 5.51
C VAL A 297 -12.44 -12.45 6.45
N ALA A 298 -12.21 -11.69 7.51
CA ALA A 298 -11.21 -12.03 8.52
C ALA A 298 -11.58 -13.33 9.27
N ASN A 299 -12.87 -13.52 9.60
CA ASN A 299 -13.34 -14.77 10.18
C ASN A 299 -13.20 -15.94 9.21
N LEU A 300 -13.53 -15.76 7.92
CA LEU A 300 -13.29 -16.76 6.87
C LEU A 300 -11.81 -17.18 6.84
N THR A 301 -10.89 -16.23 6.97
CA THR A 301 -9.46 -16.52 6.94
C THR A 301 -9.05 -17.42 8.11
N VAL A 302 -9.41 -17.08 9.35
CA VAL A 302 -9.04 -17.91 10.52
C VAL A 302 -9.74 -19.28 10.51
N GLU A 303 -10.98 -19.36 10.02
CA GLU A 303 -11.67 -20.65 9.84
C GLU A 303 -10.98 -21.52 8.77
N ALA A 304 -10.51 -20.92 7.69
CA ALA A 304 -9.74 -21.63 6.67
C ALA A 304 -8.47 -22.25 7.27
N LEU A 305 -7.76 -21.49 8.12
CA LEU A 305 -6.60 -22.01 8.85
C LEU A 305 -6.99 -23.16 9.79
N ALA A 306 -8.14 -23.08 10.47
CA ALA A 306 -8.61 -24.10 11.40
C ALA A 306 -8.96 -25.44 10.72
N HIS A 307 -9.47 -25.37 9.48
CA HIS A 307 -10.02 -26.53 8.78
C HIS A 307 -9.12 -27.11 7.68
N TYR A 308 -7.96 -26.51 7.43
CA TYR A 308 -7.05 -27.04 6.44
C TYR A 308 -6.49 -28.41 6.84
N PRO A 309 -6.39 -29.38 5.92
CA PRO A 309 -5.88 -30.74 6.21
C PRO A 309 -4.35 -30.74 6.25
N TYR A 310 -3.78 -30.24 7.34
CA TYR A 310 -2.33 -30.17 7.51
C TYR A 310 -1.64 -31.54 7.46
N PRO A 311 -0.37 -31.58 7.03
CA PRO A 311 0.44 -32.77 7.06
C PRO A 311 0.48 -33.42 8.46
N ASN A 312 0.69 -34.74 8.50
CA ASN A 312 0.78 -35.53 9.74
C ASN A 312 -0.47 -35.47 10.64
N GLY A 313 -1.62 -35.06 10.09
CA GLY A 313 -2.88 -35.00 10.83
C GLY A 313 -2.88 -33.94 11.94
N PHE A 314 -2.08 -32.90 11.81
CA PHE A 314 -2.14 -31.75 12.72
C PHE A 314 -3.50 -31.05 12.57
N VAL A 315 -4.18 -30.85 13.69
CA VAL A 315 -5.46 -30.15 13.77
C VAL A 315 -5.29 -29.01 14.77
N PRO A 316 -5.30 -27.75 14.33
CA PRO A 316 -5.25 -26.61 15.24
C PRO A 316 -6.45 -26.62 16.19
N GLU A 317 -6.24 -26.16 17.42
CA GLU A 317 -7.30 -25.93 18.40
C GLU A 317 -7.62 -24.44 18.49
N ILE A 318 -6.67 -23.59 18.06
CA ILE A 318 -6.81 -22.13 18.03
C ILE A 318 -6.06 -21.61 16.82
N THR A 319 -6.66 -20.64 16.14
CA THR A 319 -6.04 -19.95 14.99
C THR A 319 -5.93 -18.46 15.23
N PHE A 320 -4.87 -17.84 14.67
CA PHE A 320 -4.66 -16.40 14.71
C PHE A 320 -4.24 -15.88 13.35
N TYR A 321 -4.79 -14.74 12.96
CA TYR A 321 -4.36 -14.00 11.80
C TYR A 321 -4.32 -12.49 12.07
N HIS A 322 -3.36 -11.76 11.51
CA HIS A 322 -3.30 -10.33 11.69
C HIS A 322 -4.31 -9.63 10.79
N PHE A 323 -5.07 -8.70 11.37
CA PHE A 323 -6.18 -8.07 10.67
C PHE A 323 -5.71 -7.24 9.45
N GLY A 324 -4.55 -6.57 9.55
CA GLY A 324 -3.96 -5.83 8.43
C GLY A 324 -3.56 -6.68 7.21
N GLY A 325 -3.44 -8.01 7.38
CA GLY A 325 -3.23 -8.96 6.29
C GLY A 325 -4.50 -9.35 5.53
N VAL A 326 -5.67 -9.00 6.06
CA VAL A 326 -6.96 -9.20 5.39
C VAL A 326 -7.21 -8.00 4.47
N ARG A 327 -6.90 -8.14 3.18
CA ARG A 327 -6.95 -7.01 2.24
C ARG A 327 -8.29 -6.84 1.53
N THR A 328 -9.10 -7.89 1.48
CA THR A 328 -10.47 -7.83 0.92
C THR A 328 -11.41 -7.21 1.95
N SER A 329 -11.92 -6.01 1.66
CA SER A 329 -12.82 -5.27 2.56
C SER A 329 -14.24 -5.83 2.62
N GLU A 330 -14.67 -6.54 1.58
CA GLU A 330 -15.98 -7.18 1.51
C GLU A 330 -15.99 -8.30 0.44
N LEU A 331 -16.84 -9.33 0.65
CA LEU A 331 -17.26 -10.24 -0.40
C LEU A 331 -18.77 -10.10 -0.58
N LYS A 332 -19.22 -9.88 -1.81
CA LYS A 332 -20.64 -9.74 -2.10
C LYS A 332 -21.33 -11.09 -2.16
N LYS A 333 -22.62 -11.10 -1.81
CA LYS A 333 -23.50 -12.24 -2.05
C LYS A 333 -23.49 -12.63 -3.53
N GLY A 334 -23.36 -13.93 -3.79
CA GLY A 334 -23.31 -14.49 -5.13
C GLY A 334 -22.05 -15.29 -5.40
N ASP A 335 -21.60 -15.30 -6.64
CA ASP A 335 -20.41 -16.03 -7.05
C ASP A 335 -19.15 -15.45 -6.39
N VAL A 336 -18.37 -16.31 -5.76
CA VAL A 336 -17.04 -16.02 -5.25
C VAL A 336 -16.03 -16.62 -6.22
N ARG A 337 -15.22 -15.79 -6.83
CA ARG A 337 -14.23 -16.20 -7.81
C ARG A 337 -12.89 -16.47 -7.13
N ARG A 338 -12.03 -17.21 -7.80
CA ARG A 338 -10.66 -17.47 -7.32
C ARG A 338 -9.94 -16.16 -6.97
N VAL A 339 -10.02 -15.16 -7.84
CA VAL A 339 -9.38 -13.84 -7.63
C VAL A 339 -9.85 -13.16 -6.35
N ASP A 340 -11.12 -13.30 -5.95
CA ASP A 340 -11.65 -12.69 -4.73
C ASP A 340 -10.99 -13.26 -3.49
N ILE A 341 -10.64 -14.56 -3.52
CA ILE A 341 -9.91 -15.23 -2.43
C ILE A 341 -8.43 -14.86 -2.45
N LEU A 342 -7.80 -14.85 -3.64
CA LEU A 342 -6.38 -14.52 -3.77
C LEU A 342 -6.07 -13.07 -3.37
N ASN A 343 -6.97 -12.14 -3.66
CA ASN A 343 -6.82 -10.74 -3.29
C ASN A 343 -6.86 -10.50 -1.77
N ASN A 344 -7.34 -11.48 -0.99
CA ASN A 344 -7.38 -11.34 0.46
C ASN A 344 -5.99 -11.32 1.10
N ASP A 345 -5.04 -12.07 0.57
CA ASP A 345 -3.66 -12.13 1.05
C ASP A 345 -2.65 -11.98 -0.11
N PRO A 346 -2.41 -10.76 -0.60
CA PRO A 346 -1.47 -10.52 -1.69
C PRO A 346 0.00 -10.74 -1.29
N PHE A 347 0.28 -10.90 0.00
CA PHE A 347 1.64 -11.03 0.56
C PHE A 347 2.20 -12.45 0.47
N LEU A 348 1.40 -13.42 -0.01
CA LEU A 348 1.76 -14.84 -0.03
C LEU A 348 2.15 -15.36 1.36
N SER A 349 1.39 -14.94 2.38
CA SER A 349 1.62 -15.35 3.76
C SER A 349 1.59 -16.86 3.89
N THR A 350 2.53 -17.41 4.66
CA THR A 350 2.56 -18.85 4.99
C THR A 350 1.98 -19.12 6.37
N ILE A 351 1.62 -20.37 6.61
CA ILE A 351 1.01 -20.81 7.88
C ILE A 351 2.06 -21.47 8.75
N TYR A 352 2.20 -20.97 9.96
CA TYR A 352 3.01 -21.55 11.04
C TYR A 352 2.16 -22.40 11.96
N LEU A 353 2.68 -23.55 12.34
CA LEU A 353 2.05 -24.50 13.26
C LEU A 353 2.92 -24.71 14.50
N GLY A 354 2.29 -25.00 15.63
CA GLY A 354 2.98 -25.35 16.85
C GLY A 354 2.06 -25.40 18.07
N GLU A 355 2.64 -25.26 19.25
CA GLU A 355 1.90 -25.26 20.51
C GLU A 355 2.19 -24.03 21.33
N MET A 356 1.16 -23.44 21.95
CA MET A 356 1.27 -22.29 22.85
C MET A 356 0.41 -22.47 24.11
N THR A 357 0.87 -21.84 25.19
CA THR A 357 0.07 -21.72 26.44
C THR A 357 -0.81 -20.47 26.37
N PRO A 358 -1.93 -20.38 27.11
CA PRO A 358 -2.72 -19.17 27.23
C PRO A 358 -1.91 -17.94 27.65
N ALA A 359 -0.93 -18.14 28.54
CA ALA A 359 -0.02 -17.06 28.98
C ALA A 359 0.82 -16.48 27.82
N GLN A 360 1.32 -17.32 26.92
CA GLN A 360 2.02 -16.85 25.71
C GLN A 360 1.07 -16.10 24.77
N MET A 361 -0.16 -16.62 24.57
CA MET A 361 -1.16 -15.96 23.74
C MET A 361 -1.53 -14.58 24.27
N ARG A 362 -1.73 -14.42 25.59
CA ARG A 362 -1.97 -13.08 26.20
C ARG A 362 -0.84 -12.13 25.90
N LYS A 363 0.40 -12.59 26.02
CA LYS A 363 1.59 -11.75 25.88
C LYS A 363 1.66 -11.07 24.51
N PHE A 364 1.53 -11.84 23.42
CA PHE A 364 1.63 -11.25 22.08
C PHE A 364 0.40 -10.44 21.69
N ILE A 365 -0.79 -10.77 22.19
CA ILE A 365 -1.99 -9.99 21.94
C ILE A 365 -1.91 -8.63 22.66
N ILE A 366 -1.45 -8.61 23.93
CA ILE A 366 -1.24 -7.36 24.68
C ILE A 366 -0.17 -6.49 24.01
N ASP A 367 0.95 -7.09 23.60
CA ASP A 367 2.02 -6.35 22.90
C ASP A 367 1.48 -5.72 21.60
N LYS A 368 0.73 -6.47 20.80
CA LYS A 368 0.11 -5.95 19.56
C LYS A 368 -0.86 -4.82 19.87
N TYR A 369 -1.72 -4.98 20.86
CA TYR A 369 -2.72 -3.99 21.22
C TYR A 369 -2.06 -2.67 21.65
N ASN A 370 -1.05 -2.73 22.51
CA ASN A 370 -0.39 -1.57 23.08
C ASN A 370 0.65 -0.92 22.12
N SER A 371 1.19 -1.69 21.18
CA SER A 371 2.06 -1.14 20.12
C SER A 371 1.28 -0.55 18.93
N GLY A 372 -0.01 -0.89 18.82
CA GLY A 372 -0.90 -0.21 17.88
C GLY A 372 -1.09 1.24 18.31
N THR A 373 -0.75 2.20 17.47
CA THR A 373 -0.86 3.62 17.80
C THR A 373 -2.34 4.02 17.98
N PRO A 374 -2.79 4.39 19.20
CA PRO A 374 -4.16 4.86 19.45
C PRO A 374 -4.48 6.19 18.76
N GLU A 375 -3.47 6.86 18.21
CA GLU A 375 -3.53 8.23 17.71
C GLU A 375 -4.10 8.38 16.30
N ARG A 376 -4.55 7.30 15.68
CA ARG A 376 -5.10 7.33 14.31
C ARG A 376 -6.49 6.71 14.24
N PRO A 377 -7.51 7.36 14.83
CA PRO A 377 -8.89 6.86 14.81
C PRO A 377 -9.52 6.81 13.41
N ASP A 378 -8.89 7.43 12.42
CA ASP A 378 -9.29 7.53 11.02
C ASP A 378 -8.64 6.47 10.11
N LYS A 379 -7.73 5.63 10.60
CA LYS A 379 -7.19 4.50 9.84
C LYS A 379 -8.14 3.32 9.87
N GLU A 380 -8.88 3.14 8.80
CA GLU A 380 -9.77 1.99 8.56
C GLU A 380 -9.07 0.62 8.63
N SER A 381 -7.74 0.56 8.72
CA SER A 381 -6.96 -0.67 8.55
C SER A 381 -6.15 -1.13 9.77
N HIS A 382 -6.20 -0.44 10.92
CA HIS A 382 -5.39 -0.81 12.08
C HIS A 382 -6.27 -1.22 13.27
N TYR A 383 -6.76 -2.47 13.19
CA TYR A 383 -7.23 -3.11 14.40
C TYR A 383 -6.02 -3.46 15.27
N PRO A 384 -6.00 -3.03 16.52
CA PRO A 384 -4.86 -3.23 17.41
C PRO A 384 -4.73 -4.67 17.94
N TYR A 385 -5.59 -5.59 17.50
CA TYR A 385 -5.61 -6.98 17.96
C TYR A 385 -5.57 -7.96 16.78
N PHE A 386 -5.26 -9.22 17.09
CA PHE A 386 -5.32 -10.30 16.11
C PHE A 386 -6.72 -10.90 16.03
N ARG A 387 -7.14 -11.28 14.82
CA ARG A 387 -8.32 -12.09 14.61
C ARG A 387 -8.03 -13.54 15.04
N SER A 388 -9.03 -14.19 15.64
CA SER A 388 -8.98 -15.58 16.06
C SER A 388 -10.34 -16.25 15.89
N ASP A 389 -10.35 -17.56 15.71
CA ASP A 389 -11.55 -18.40 15.72
C ASP A 389 -12.17 -18.55 17.12
N ILE A 390 -11.41 -18.22 18.18
CA ILE A 390 -11.94 -18.17 19.54
C ILE A 390 -12.29 -16.72 19.95
N LYS A 391 -13.26 -16.64 20.89
CA LYS A 391 -13.63 -15.36 21.52
C LYS A 391 -12.67 -15.02 22.63
N TYR A 392 -12.31 -13.73 22.75
CA TYR A 392 -11.58 -13.22 23.90
C TYR A 392 -11.90 -11.77 24.20
N GLU A 393 -11.72 -11.39 25.48
CA GLU A 393 -11.88 -10.01 25.94
C GLU A 393 -10.53 -9.36 26.20
N ILE A 394 -10.34 -8.15 25.70
CA ILE A 394 -9.16 -7.31 25.94
C ILE A 394 -9.50 -6.39 27.10
N ILE A 395 -8.83 -6.58 28.24
CA ILE A 395 -9.08 -5.79 29.45
C ILE A 395 -8.20 -4.55 29.41
N LEU A 396 -8.84 -3.39 29.39
CA LEU A 396 -8.16 -2.11 29.30
C LEU A 396 -8.02 -1.45 30.69
N ASP A 397 -6.96 -0.65 30.85
CA ASP A 397 -6.82 0.25 31.99
C ASP A 397 -7.51 1.61 31.73
N GLU A 398 -7.36 2.55 32.67
CA GLU A 398 -7.93 3.91 32.54
C GLU A 398 -7.33 4.74 31.41
N LYS A 399 -6.14 4.35 30.91
CA LYS A 399 -5.47 5.02 29.79
C LYS A 399 -5.84 4.41 28.44
N GLY A 400 -6.49 3.25 28.46
CA GLY A 400 -6.86 2.51 27.25
C GLY A 400 -5.82 1.46 26.84
N ASP A 401 -4.78 1.22 27.64
CA ASP A 401 -3.81 0.18 27.39
C ASP A 401 -4.35 -1.21 27.81
N ALA A 402 -4.06 -2.23 27.01
CA ALA A 402 -4.41 -3.61 27.36
C ALA A 402 -3.53 -4.11 28.53
N THR A 403 -4.17 -4.61 29.57
CA THR A 403 -3.51 -5.12 30.77
C THR A 403 -3.68 -6.63 30.95
N ASP A 404 -4.74 -7.20 30.36
CA ASP A 404 -5.00 -8.63 30.39
C ASP A 404 -5.87 -9.05 29.19
N ILE A 405 -5.83 -10.34 28.86
CA ILE A 405 -6.71 -10.99 27.88
C ILE A 405 -7.44 -12.14 28.58
N LYS A 406 -8.76 -12.12 28.52
CA LYS A 406 -9.57 -13.20 29.06
C LYS A 406 -9.97 -14.19 27.98
N PHE A 407 -9.56 -15.42 28.15
CA PHE A 407 -9.97 -16.58 27.39
C PHE A 407 -10.80 -17.53 28.26
N GLU A 408 -11.66 -18.31 27.61
CA GLU A 408 -12.26 -19.49 28.21
C GLU A 408 -11.38 -20.74 27.93
N LEU A 409 -10.11 -20.71 28.38
CA LEU A 409 -9.10 -21.71 28.12
C LEU A 409 -8.58 -22.28 29.45
N ASP A 410 -8.15 -23.55 29.42
CA ASP A 410 -7.44 -24.19 30.54
C ASP A 410 -6.00 -23.66 30.60
N GLU A 411 -5.65 -22.99 31.70
CA GLU A 411 -4.37 -22.30 31.89
C GLU A 411 -3.16 -23.24 31.90
N ASP A 412 -3.38 -24.50 32.32
CA ASP A 412 -2.33 -25.51 32.45
C ASP A 412 -2.11 -26.29 31.13
N LYS A 413 -2.95 -26.07 30.12
CA LYS A 413 -2.89 -26.77 28.84
C LYS A 413 -2.07 -25.99 27.81
N LYS A 414 -1.32 -26.75 26.97
CA LYS A 414 -0.81 -26.23 25.69
C LYS A 414 -1.82 -26.55 24.60
N TYR A 415 -2.06 -25.53 23.77
CA TYR A 415 -2.97 -25.62 22.64
C TYR A 415 -2.19 -25.68 21.33
N ARG A 416 -2.61 -26.53 20.42
CA ARG A 416 -2.11 -26.55 19.05
C ARG A 416 -2.63 -25.30 18.33
N VAL A 417 -1.72 -24.51 17.77
CA VAL A 417 -2.05 -23.26 17.13
C VAL A 417 -1.64 -23.27 15.66
N ALA A 418 -2.43 -22.56 14.84
CA ALA A 418 -2.04 -22.15 13.50
C ALA A 418 -2.09 -20.63 13.40
N MET A 419 -1.11 -20.02 12.75
CA MET A 419 -1.08 -18.57 12.57
C MET A 419 -0.34 -18.16 11.29
N GLY A 420 -0.63 -16.95 10.77
CA GLY A 420 0.12 -16.39 9.66
C GLY A 420 1.58 -16.09 10.05
N ASN A 421 2.50 -16.21 9.08
CA ASN A 421 3.93 -15.97 9.26
C ASN A 421 4.23 -14.61 9.86
N TYR A 422 3.47 -13.55 9.51
CA TYR A 422 3.68 -12.21 10.09
C TYR A 422 3.66 -12.24 11.63
N ILE A 423 2.72 -12.99 12.23
CA ILE A 423 2.66 -13.12 13.69
C ILE A 423 3.87 -13.92 14.18
N ALA A 424 4.12 -15.09 13.60
CA ALA A 424 5.19 -15.97 14.04
C ALA A 424 6.56 -15.25 13.92
N GLU A 425 6.92 -14.73 12.75
CA GLU A 425 8.22 -14.11 12.50
C GLU A 425 8.43 -12.83 13.32
N SER A 426 7.40 -11.97 13.45
CA SER A 426 7.54 -10.72 14.20
C SER A 426 7.63 -10.89 15.72
N TYR A 427 7.14 -12.01 16.26
CA TYR A 427 7.05 -12.20 17.71
C TYR A 427 7.92 -13.33 18.28
N ILE A 428 8.49 -14.22 17.45
CA ILE A 428 9.49 -15.21 17.88
C ILE A 428 10.72 -14.50 18.46
N ASP A 429 11.25 -13.52 17.74
CA ASP A 429 12.45 -12.78 18.15
C ASP A 429 12.22 -11.95 19.43
N LYS A 430 10.99 -11.57 19.71
CA LYS A 430 10.59 -10.90 20.96
C LYS A 430 10.30 -11.89 22.10
N GLU A 431 10.46 -13.19 21.88
CA GLU A 431 10.09 -14.26 22.81
C GLU A 431 8.61 -14.22 23.25
N LEU A 432 7.74 -13.61 22.44
CA LEU A 432 6.31 -13.48 22.74
C LEU A 432 5.48 -14.65 22.23
N VAL A 433 5.99 -15.40 21.25
CA VAL A 433 5.42 -16.66 20.77
C VAL A 433 6.38 -17.81 21.00
N SER A 434 5.89 -19.05 20.86
CA SER A 434 6.73 -20.24 21.04
C SER A 434 7.79 -20.33 19.94
N SER A 435 9.06 -20.49 20.33
CA SER A 435 10.15 -20.76 19.40
C SER A 435 10.07 -22.14 18.71
N ALA A 436 9.10 -22.98 19.11
CA ALA A 436 8.83 -24.28 18.48
C ALA A 436 7.82 -24.19 17.33
N LEU A 437 7.36 -22.98 16.97
CA LEU A 437 6.54 -22.78 15.79
C LEU A 437 7.38 -23.02 14.52
N TYR A 438 6.80 -23.69 13.54
CA TYR A 438 7.48 -23.98 12.27
C TYR A 438 6.62 -23.58 11.07
N ASP A 439 7.27 -23.10 10.03
CA ASP A 439 6.65 -22.78 8.75
C ASP A 439 6.27 -24.08 8.01
N THR A 440 5.04 -24.16 7.56
CA THR A 440 4.54 -25.28 6.75
C THR A 440 4.84 -25.12 5.27
N ASN A 441 5.23 -23.93 4.82
CA ASN A 441 5.25 -23.50 3.43
C ASN A 441 3.88 -23.60 2.71
N ILE A 442 2.79 -23.77 3.45
CA ILE A 442 1.42 -23.73 2.94
C ILE A 442 0.96 -22.29 2.99
N SER A 443 0.46 -21.75 1.86
CA SER A 443 -0.01 -20.39 1.84
C SER A 443 -1.41 -20.25 2.48
N VAL A 444 -1.67 -19.09 3.05
CA VAL A 444 -3.01 -18.73 3.55
C VAL A 444 -4.05 -18.79 2.44
N ARG A 445 -3.67 -18.34 1.22
CA ARG A 445 -4.51 -18.43 0.01
C ARG A 445 -4.93 -19.86 -0.31
N GLU A 446 -3.99 -20.81 -0.22
CA GLU A 446 -4.26 -22.24 -0.44
C GLU A 446 -5.27 -22.75 0.58
N ALA A 447 -5.09 -22.42 1.86
CA ALA A 447 -6.02 -22.82 2.92
C ALA A 447 -7.42 -22.22 2.68
N MET A 448 -7.52 -20.97 2.28
CA MET A 448 -8.80 -20.31 1.98
C MET A 448 -9.49 -20.96 0.77
N LEU A 449 -8.78 -21.18 -0.34
CA LEU A 449 -9.33 -21.86 -1.53
C LEU A 449 -9.80 -23.26 -1.21
N HIS A 450 -9.00 -24.02 -0.43
CA HIS A 450 -9.40 -25.35 0.04
C HIS A 450 -10.69 -25.27 0.85
N TYR A 451 -10.73 -24.41 1.87
CA TYR A 451 -11.88 -24.31 2.77
C TYR A 451 -13.16 -23.95 2.02
N VAL A 452 -13.16 -22.90 1.21
CA VAL A 452 -14.37 -22.50 0.46
C VAL A 452 -14.84 -23.58 -0.52
N SER A 453 -13.92 -24.38 -1.11
CA SER A 453 -14.26 -25.49 -1.99
C SER A 453 -14.96 -26.66 -1.26
N THR A 454 -14.82 -26.76 0.05
CA THR A 454 -15.52 -27.80 0.86
C THR A 454 -16.95 -27.42 1.22
N LEU A 455 -17.33 -26.15 1.06
CA LEU A 455 -18.62 -25.61 1.46
C LEU A 455 -19.69 -25.85 0.37
N THR A 456 -20.19 -27.09 0.29
CA THR A 456 -21.13 -27.54 -0.78
C THR A 456 -22.46 -26.79 -0.81
N GLU A 457 -22.89 -26.18 0.31
CA GLU A 457 -24.11 -25.35 0.40
C GLU A 457 -23.82 -23.85 0.28
N GLY A 458 -22.59 -23.49 -0.08
CA GLY A 458 -22.08 -22.12 -0.12
C GLY A 458 -21.59 -21.61 1.22
N TYR A 459 -20.90 -20.48 1.18
CA TYR A 459 -20.36 -19.79 2.36
C TYR A 459 -21.40 -18.86 2.96
N THR A 460 -21.69 -19.04 4.25
CA THR A 460 -22.51 -18.10 5.02
C THR A 460 -21.60 -17.30 5.94
N PRO A 461 -21.39 -16.00 5.65
CA PRO A 461 -20.45 -15.18 6.42
C PRO A 461 -20.86 -15.01 7.89
N ASP A 462 -19.91 -15.19 8.79
CA ASP A 462 -20.00 -14.69 10.16
C ASP A 462 -19.35 -13.31 10.23
N ASN A 463 -20.17 -12.25 10.26
CA ASN A 463 -19.71 -10.87 10.37
C ASN A 463 -19.53 -10.40 11.84
N THR A 464 -19.53 -11.33 12.81
CA THR A 464 -19.42 -11.02 14.22
C THR A 464 -17.98 -10.68 14.59
N ILE A 465 -17.79 -9.67 15.42
CA ILE A 465 -16.51 -9.38 16.04
C ILE A 465 -16.35 -10.29 17.27
N HIS A 466 -15.37 -11.20 17.23
CA HIS A 466 -15.14 -12.16 18.29
C HIS A 466 -14.22 -11.63 19.41
N GLN A 467 -13.53 -10.53 19.15
CA GLN A 467 -12.61 -9.88 20.06
C GLN A 467 -13.26 -8.58 20.58
N THR A 468 -13.40 -8.45 21.89
CA THR A 468 -14.12 -7.31 22.49
C THR A 468 -13.26 -6.59 23.53
N GLU A 469 -13.41 -5.27 23.60
CA GLU A 469 -12.74 -4.43 24.60
C GLU A 469 -13.61 -4.29 25.84
N VAL A 470 -13.01 -4.47 27.01
CA VAL A 470 -13.64 -4.25 28.31
C VAL A 470 -12.94 -3.09 29.02
N LYS A 471 -13.61 -1.96 29.09
CA LYS A 471 -13.13 -0.75 29.78
C LYS A 471 -13.41 -0.81 31.28
N PRO A 472 -12.57 -0.16 32.12
CA PRO A 472 -12.86 -0.06 33.54
C PRO A 472 -14.26 0.52 33.77
N THR A 473 -15.01 -0.07 34.67
CA THR A 473 -16.25 0.54 35.17
C THR A 473 -15.91 1.79 35.97
N LYS A 474 -16.43 2.94 35.54
CA LYS A 474 -16.28 4.21 36.26
C LYS A 474 -16.91 4.13 37.66
#